data_a5c46fb4f36b3c3eecedc76154c4e459
#
_entry.id   a5c46fb4f36b3c3eecedc76154c4e459
#
_cell.length_a   1.000
_cell.length_b   1.000
_cell.length_c   1.000
_cell.angle_alpha   90.00
_cell.angle_beta   90.00
_cell.angle_gamma   90.00
#
_symmetry.space_group_name_H-M   'P 1'
#
loop_
_entity.id
_entity.type
_entity.pdbx_description
1 polymer ?
#
loop_
_entity_poly.entity_id
_entity_poly.type
_entity_poly.pdbx_seq_one_letter_code
_entity_poly.pdbx_strand_id
1 'polypeptide(L)'
;MTLTRRQLVAAFPAAIAAGLPRAARAEGGRRVVTFWFGQANSDGQAALRNDLVEAFNVSQDKYLLQLEVKGAAVNNLLKIALLAGNGPDIVQTAGPAYLTAIANAGQVLPLDDFAEKYKWKERFLPALLNTSVYGGKLYALPRDYESMHLFYNKDLFKQNGWKQPTNRADLEAIAEAALAEGIVPFGAGNADWKGVNEWLMTVFFNNVAGPDNVRKALSGELPWTAQPFVEAVELSKAWFNKGYFGKNYFSLTVEQSFLQVVNGKAAMALSGTWAFGTKSYGMSKPDTVMDVMSVPTLGSAFTGSLVHLACGATLSIAKNSQNPEGAAAVFEFMLTRKFYETMNRDWPGKWALPIKDLSPEMLRGIGFPLFETTIASLHDAFSKGQYGFTTWTFWPGATNSYLIEGIEQVWLNKITPDAYLTRMQTLFSQEAKEGKVPPLPPRAA
;
A
#
# COMPACT_ATOMS: atom_id res chain seq x y z
N MET A 1 -34.81 52.35 -10.63
CA MET A 1 -35.17 51.70 -9.36
C MET A 1 -34.10 50.64 -9.08
N THR A 2 -33.16 51.00 -8.23
CA THR A 2 -32.01 50.17 -7.84
C THR A 2 -32.38 49.40 -6.57
N LEU A 3 -32.49 48.09 -6.67
CA LEU A 3 -32.74 47.20 -5.54
C LEU A 3 -31.46 47.04 -4.71
N THR A 4 -31.51 47.37 -3.44
CA THR A 4 -30.42 47.31 -2.48
C THR A 4 -30.17 45.88 -1.97
N ARG A 5 -28.91 45.58 -1.65
CA ARG A 5 -28.36 44.31 -1.17
C ARG A 5 -29.00 43.73 0.11
N ARG A 6 -30.01 44.32 0.67
CA ARG A 6 -30.69 43.91 1.93
C ARG A 6 -32.00 43.15 1.75
N GLN A 7 -32.47 42.92 0.53
CA GLN A 7 -33.77 42.25 0.29
C GLN A 7 -33.66 40.82 -0.25
N LEU A 8 -32.48 40.18 -0.21
CA LEU A 8 -32.27 38.81 -0.67
C LEU A 8 -32.03 37.78 0.46
N VAL A 9 -32.44 38.11 1.68
CA VAL A 9 -32.34 37.20 2.84
C VAL A 9 -33.73 36.94 3.44
N ALA A 10 -34.61 36.40 2.65
CA ALA A 10 -35.86 35.84 3.18
C ALA A 10 -36.47 34.94 2.12
N ALA A 11 -36.17 33.64 2.17
CA ALA A 11 -37.03 32.51 1.84
C ALA A 11 -36.20 31.26 1.45
N PHE A 12 -35.51 30.68 2.42
CA PHE A 12 -35.25 29.23 2.36
C PHE A 12 -36.00 28.61 3.55
N PRO A 13 -37.08 27.86 3.34
CA PRO A 13 -37.66 27.06 4.40
C PRO A 13 -36.66 25.95 4.75
N ALA A 14 -36.19 25.94 5.99
CA ALA A 14 -35.43 24.87 6.60
C ALA A 14 -36.33 23.62 6.71
N ALA A 15 -36.35 22.79 5.68
CA ALA A 15 -36.82 21.42 5.81
C ALA A 15 -35.60 20.55 6.21
N ILE A 16 -35.13 20.72 7.44
CA ILE A 16 -34.34 19.69 8.11
C ILE A 16 -35.35 18.60 8.52
N ALA A 17 -35.74 17.78 7.57
CA ALA A 17 -36.32 16.48 7.87
C ALA A 17 -35.16 15.63 8.43
N ALA A 18 -35.18 15.39 9.75
CA ALA A 18 -34.41 14.36 10.40
C ALA A 18 -34.82 13.00 9.79
N GLY A 19 -34.22 12.66 8.66
CA GLY A 19 -34.30 11.34 8.06
C GLY A 19 -33.42 10.42 8.89
N LEU A 20 -34.03 9.64 9.78
CA LEU A 20 -33.41 8.40 10.27
C LEU A 20 -32.89 7.63 9.06
N PRO A 21 -31.64 7.09 9.08
CA PRO A 21 -31.13 6.31 7.98
C PRO A 21 -32.01 5.07 7.80
N ARG A 22 -32.85 5.10 6.82
CA ARG A 22 -33.61 3.93 6.38
C ARG A 22 -32.55 2.97 5.82
N ALA A 23 -32.42 1.79 6.43
CA ALA A 23 -31.63 0.71 5.81
C ALA A 23 -32.09 0.59 4.35
N ALA A 24 -31.22 0.97 3.41
CA ALA A 24 -31.55 0.97 2.00
C ALA A 24 -31.82 -0.48 1.59
N ARG A 25 -33.10 -0.83 1.34
CA ARG A 25 -33.45 -2.10 0.71
C ARG A 25 -33.40 -1.90 -0.79
N ALA A 26 -32.61 -2.70 -1.46
CA ALA A 26 -32.60 -2.77 -2.92
C ALA A 26 -33.88 -3.45 -3.42
N GLU A 27 -34.17 -3.32 -4.71
CA GLU A 27 -35.18 -4.12 -5.38
C GLU A 27 -34.97 -5.61 -5.09
N GLY A 28 -36.01 -6.33 -4.72
CA GLY A 28 -35.98 -7.74 -4.32
C GLY A 28 -35.74 -7.98 -2.82
N GLY A 29 -35.75 -6.95 -1.95
CA GLY A 29 -35.70 -7.10 -0.49
C GLY A 29 -34.32 -7.40 0.09
N ARG A 30 -33.26 -7.46 -0.73
CA ARG A 30 -31.87 -7.63 -0.29
C ARG A 30 -31.38 -6.42 0.51
N ARG A 31 -30.52 -6.65 1.52
CA ARG A 31 -29.88 -5.58 2.30
C ARG A 31 -28.65 -5.07 1.57
N VAL A 32 -28.56 -3.76 1.36
CA VAL A 32 -27.43 -3.14 0.68
C VAL A 32 -26.20 -3.12 1.61
N VAL A 33 -25.05 -3.49 1.08
CA VAL A 33 -23.73 -3.36 1.69
C VAL A 33 -22.91 -2.43 0.82
N THR A 34 -22.47 -1.31 1.37
CA THR A 34 -21.70 -0.30 0.65
C THR A 34 -20.21 -0.47 0.90
N PHE A 35 -19.40 -0.30 -0.15
CA PHE A 35 -17.95 -0.43 -0.10
C PHE A 35 -17.27 0.70 -0.87
N TRP A 36 -16.40 1.47 -0.19
CA TRP A 36 -15.55 2.45 -0.85
C TRP A 36 -14.15 1.88 -1.06
N PHE A 37 -13.80 1.70 -2.33
CA PHE A 37 -12.49 1.20 -2.73
C PHE A 37 -11.54 2.36 -3.03
N GLY A 38 -10.25 2.17 -2.77
CA GLY A 38 -9.21 3.15 -3.06
C GLY A 38 -8.89 3.26 -4.55
N GLN A 39 -7.61 3.16 -4.89
CA GLN A 39 -7.17 3.24 -6.28
C GLN A 39 -7.36 1.92 -7.02
N ALA A 40 -7.96 2.03 -8.22
CA ALA A 40 -8.01 0.96 -9.20
C ALA A 40 -7.89 1.57 -10.60
N ASN A 41 -6.96 1.06 -11.39
CA ASN A 41 -6.88 1.36 -12.82
C ASN A 41 -8.07 0.74 -13.58
N SER A 42 -8.17 0.92 -14.88
CA SER A 42 -9.28 0.39 -15.69
C SER A 42 -9.46 -1.12 -15.54
N ASP A 43 -8.36 -1.87 -15.52
CA ASP A 43 -8.38 -3.33 -15.36
C ASP A 43 -8.87 -3.73 -13.97
N GLY A 44 -8.37 -3.06 -12.94
CA GLY A 44 -8.81 -3.25 -11.56
C GLY A 44 -10.29 -2.91 -11.35
N GLN A 45 -10.79 -1.85 -11.99
CA GLN A 45 -12.22 -1.51 -11.93
C GLN A 45 -13.08 -2.57 -12.61
N ALA A 46 -12.63 -3.15 -13.73
CA ALA A 46 -13.31 -4.27 -14.38
C ALA A 46 -13.33 -5.51 -13.49
N ALA A 47 -12.19 -5.90 -12.92
CA ALA A 47 -12.09 -7.03 -12.00
C ALA A 47 -12.98 -6.83 -10.76
N LEU A 48 -12.94 -5.65 -10.13
CA LEU A 48 -13.82 -5.35 -8.99
C LEU A 48 -15.31 -5.47 -9.32
N ARG A 49 -15.71 -5.02 -10.50
CA ARG A 49 -17.09 -5.14 -10.95
C ARG A 49 -17.49 -6.59 -11.18
N ASN A 50 -16.75 -7.31 -11.98
CA ASN A 50 -17.11 -8.64 -12.44
C ASN A 50 -16.85 -9.71 -11.36
N ASP A 51 -15.65 -9.70 -10.78
CA ASP A 51 -15.16 -10.80 -9.93
C ASP A 51 -15.49 -10.61 -8.46
N LEU A 52 -15.77 -9.36 -8.03
CA LEU A 52 -16.22 -9.08 -6.68
C LEU A 52 -17.72 -8.76 -6.64
N VAL A 53 -18.15 -7.67 -7.27
CA VAL A 53 -19.52 -7.16 -7.09
C VAL A 53 -20.54 -8.10 -7.73
N GLU A 54 -20.43 -8.38 -9.00
CA GLU A 54 -21.37 -9.24 -9.72
C GLU A 54 -21.32 -10.68 -9.20
N ALA A 55 -20.11 -11.23 -9.02
CA ALA A 55 -19.92 -12.58 -8.52
C ALA A 55 -20.48 -12.76 -7.10
N PHE A 56 -20.26 -11.82 -6.18
CA PHE A 56 -20.87 -11.85 -4.86
C PHE A 56 -22.39 -11.74 -4.95
N ASN A 57 -22.91 -10.79 -5.72
CA ASN A 57 -24.36 -10.53 -5.82
C ASN A 57 -25.15 -11.70 -6.44
N VAL A 58 -24.50 -12.52 -7.28
CA VAL A 58 -25.10 -13.73 -7.86
C VAL A 58 -24.96 -14.94 -6.92
N SER A 59 -23.94 -14.97 -6.07
CA SER A 59 -23.66 -16.14 -5.21
C SER A 59 -24.65 -16.33 -4.05
N GLN A 60 -25.47 -15.33 -3.74
CA GLN A 60 -26.42 -15.33 -2.63
C GLN A 60 -27.56 -14.31 -2.89
N ASP A 61 -28.67 -14.40 -2.14
CA ASP A 61 -29.88 -13.60 -2.28
C ASP A 61 -30.16 -12.64 -1.10
N LYS A 62 -29.31 -12.64 -0.07
CA LYS A 62 -29.54 -11.91 1.18
C LYS A 62 -29.01 -10.49 1.16
N TYR A 63 -27.89 -10.26 0.47
CA TYR A 63 -27.18 -8.98 0.42
C TYR A 63 -26.99 -8.49 -1.02
N LEU A 64 -26.86 -7.17 -1.19
CA LEU A 64 -26.49 -6.52 -2.45
C LEU A 64 -25.26 -5.66 -2.21
N LEU A 65 -24.10 -6.07 -2.70
CA LEU A 65 -22.88 -5.28 -2.65
C LEU A 65 -22.92 -4.15 -3.68
N GLN A 66 -22.67 -2.93 -3.21
CA GLN A 66 -22.45 -1.74 -4.03
C GLN A 66 -21.08 -1.18 -3.73
N LEU A 67 -20.23 -1.10 -4.74
CA LEU A 67 -18.85 -0.65 -4.63
C LEU A 67 -18.62 0.62 -5.44
N GLU A 68 -17.96 1.59 -4.80
CA GLU A 68 -17.51 2.83 -5.45
C GLU A 68 -16.00 2.98 -5.35
N VAL A 69 -15.33 3.27 -6.47
CA VAL A 69 -13.90 3.60 -6.49
C VAL A 69 -13.72 5.10 -6.23
N LYS A 70 -13.06 5.45 -5.12
CA LYS A 70 -12.84 6.83 -4.67
C LYS A 70 -11.46 7.39 -5.04
N GLY A 71 -10.59 6.56 -5.60
CA GLY A 71 -9.23 6.96 -6.01
C GLY A 71 -8.30 7.30 -4.85
N ALA A 72 -7.28 8.11 -5.13
CA ALA A 72 -6.24 8.50 -4.18
C ALA A 72 -6.76 9.24 -2.93
N ALA A 73 -7.91 9.90 -3.04
CA ALA A 73 -8.51 10.67 -1.96
C ALA A 73 -9.26 9.81 -0.92
N VAL A 74 -9.36 8.49 -1.12
CA VAL A 74 -10.20 7.60 -0.30
C VAL A 74 -9.95 7.75 1.21
N ASN A 75 -8.71 7.81 1.66
CA ASN A 75 -8.40 7.91 3.09
C ASN A 75 -8.93 9.22 3.72
N ASN A 76 -8.83 10.33 3.03
CA ASN A 76 -9.36 11.62 3.48
C ASN A 76 -10.90 11.64 3.45
N LEU A 77 -11.50 11.11 2.39
CA LEU A 77 -12.95 11.01 2.26
C LEU A 77 -13.55 10.10 3.35
N LEU A 78 -12.92 8.95 3.62
CA LEU A 78 -13.32 8.03 4.69
C LEU A 78 -13.29 8.71 6.05
N LYS A 79 -12.20 9.41 6.38
CA LYS A 79 -12.08 10.13 7.65
C LYS A 79 -13.24 11.11 7.87
N ILE A 80 -13.57 11.91 6.86
CA ILE A 80 -14.67 12.89 6.94
C ILE A 80 -16.02 12.17 7.04
N ALA A 81 -16.28 11.17 6.19
CA ALA A 81 -17.55 10.46 6.12
C ALA A 81 -17.84 9.64 7.39
N LEU A 82 -16.82 8.96 7.94
CA LEU A 82 -16.96 8.20 9.19
C LEU A 82 -17.25 9.10 10.38
N LEU A 83 -16.58 10.26 10.49
CA LEU A 83 -16.85 11.25 11.53
C LEU A 83 -18.28 11.82 11.42
N ALA A 84 -18.78 12.00 10.20
CA ALA A 84 -20.16 12.46 9.95
C ALA A 84 -21.23 11.35 10.08
N GLY A 85 -20.84 10.09 10.32
CA GLY A 85 -21.75 8.94 10.38
C GLY A 85 -22.31 8.48 9.03
N ASN A 86 -21.76 8.96 7.91
CA ASN A 86 -22.19 8.70 6.53
C ASN A 86 -21.17 7.88 5.73
N GLY A 87 -20.29 7.14 6.41
CA GLY A 87 -19.31 6.28 5.77
C GLY A 87 -19.94 5.01 5.16
N PRO A 88 -19.18 4.28 4.30
CA PRO A 88 -19.62 2.98 3.78
C PRO A 88 -19.62 1.92 4.88
N ASP A 89 -20.31 0.78 4.63
CA ASP A 89 -20.28 -0.36 5.56
C ASP A 89 -18.89 -0.99 5.62
N ILE A 90 -18.26 -1.17 4.46
CA ILE A 90 -16.89 -1.69 4.34
C ILE A 90 -15.91 -0.53 4.13
N VAL A 91 -14.97 -0.40 5.05
CA VAL A 91 -13.93 0.62 5.07
C VAL A 91 -12.62 0.01 4.65
N GLN A 92 -12.06 0.46 3.53
CA GLN A 92 -10.72 0.09 3.10
C GLN A 92 -9.74 1.23 3.39
N THR A 93 -8.62 0.92 4.03
CA THR A 93 -7.50 1.86 4.15
C THR A 93 -6.28 1.39 3.35
N ALA A 94 -5.35 2.30 3.06
CA ALA A 94 -4.10 1.98 2.39
C ALA A 94 -3.03 1.43 3.37
N GLY A 95 -3.44 0.49 4.21
CA GLY A 95 -2.59 -0.19 5.18
C GLY A 95 -2.83 0.19 6.64
N PRO A 96 -2.17 -0.52 7.57
CA PRO A 96 -2.35 -0.37 9.01
C PRO A 96 -2.04 1.03 9.56
N ALA A 97 -1.06 1.74 8.99
CA ALA A 97 -0.74 3.12 9.38
C ALA A 97 -1.95 4.07 9.30
N TYR A 98 -2.80 3.88 8.29
CA TYR A 98 -4.03 4.65 8.10
C TYR A 98 -5.19 4.13 8.95
N LEU A 99 -5.23 2.82 9.21
CA LEU A 99 -6.25 2.19 10.07
C LEU A 99 -6.16 2.68 11.51
N THR A 100 -4.94 2.81 12.05
CA THR A 100 -4.70 3.15 13.47
C THR A 100 -5.50 4.38 13.92
N ALA A 101 -5.52 5.44 13.09
CA ALA A 101 -6.21 6.68 13.44
C ALA A 101 -7.73 6.48 13.56
N ILE A 102 -8.35 5.74 12.65
CA ILE A 102 -9.81 5.51 12.65
C ILE A 102 -10.23 4.47 13.70
N ALA A 103 -9.38 3.48 13.97
CA ALA A 103 -9.61 2.50 15.03
C ALA A 103 -9.54 3.15 16.42
N ASN A 104 -8.50 3.95 16.69
CA ASN A 104 -8.35 4.68 17.94
C ASN A 104 -9.47 5.73 18.16
N ALA A 105 -10.00 6.30 17.09
CA ALA A 105 -11.17 7.20 17.14
C ALA A 105 -12.50 6.45 17.30
N GLY A 106 -12.49 5.11 17.40
CA GLY A 106 -13.68 4.28 17.54
C GLY A 106 -14.64 4.36 16.33
N GLN A 107 -14.11 4.56 15.13
CA GLN A 107 -14.91 4.71 13.90
C GLN A 107 -15.16 3.38 13.18
N VAL A 108 -14.50 2.32 13.59
CA VAL A 108 -14.67 0.95 13.07
C VAL A 108 -14.99 -0.02 14.20
N LEU A 109 -15.70 -1.08 13.89
CA LEU A 109 -16.08 -2.11 14.85
C LEU A 109 -14.87 -3.01 15.19
N PRO A 110 -14.75 -3.47 16.43
CA PRO A 110 -13.96 -4.66 16.73
C PRO A 110 -14.53 -5.85 15.96
N LEU A 111 -13.65 -6.65 15.39
CA LEU A 111 -14.04 -7.80 14.55
C LEU A 111 -13.88 -9.15 15.28
N ASP A 112 -13.63 -9.14 16.60
CA ASP A 112 -13.32 -10.36 17.37
C ASP A 112 -14.42 -11.41 17.30
N ASP A 113 -15.70 -11.02 17.41
CA ASP A 113 -16.85 -11.94 17.30
C ASP A 113 -16.92 -12.58 15.91
N PHE A 114 -16.67 -11.81 14.85
CA PHE A 114 -16.56 -12.34 13.49
C PHE A 114 -15.33 -13.22 13.31
N ALA A 115 -14.21 -12.83 13.91
CA ALA A 115 -12.97 -13.60 13.86
C ALA A 115 -13.11 -14.97 14.52
N GLU A 116 -13.86 -15.07 15.62
CA GLU A 116 -14.20 -16.34 16.26
C GLU A 116 -15.14 -17.15 15.37
N LYS A 117 -16.25 -16.54 14.92
CA LYS A 117 -17.27 -17.19 14.08
C LYS A 117 -16.69 -17.78 12.80
N TYR A 118 -15.79 -17.07 12.12
CA TYR A 118 -15.22 -17.46 10.83
C TYR A 118 -13.79 -18.00 10.93
N LYS A 119 -13.27 -18.16 12.14
CA LYS A 119 -11.92 -18.66 12.45
C LYS A 119 -10.80 -17.90 11.76
N TRP A 120 -10.94 -16.55 11.66
CA TRP A 120 -9.96 -15.72 10.95
C TRP A 120 -8.57 -15.78 11.58
N LYS A 121 -8.46 -15.84 12.92
CA LYS A 121 -7.16 -15.94 13.62
C LYS A 121 -6.39 -17.23 13.28
N GLU A 122 -7.09 -18.28 12.91
CA GLU A 122 -6.51 -19.56 12.50
C GLU A 122 -6.11 -19.57 11.03
N ARG A 123 -6.88 -18.86 10.19
CA ARG A 123 -6.72 -18.84 8.73
C ARG A 123 -5.66 -17.86 8.26
N PHE A 124 -5.57 -16.68 8.87
CA PHE A 124 -4.63 -15.64 8.46
C PHE A 124 -3.19 -15.89 8.92
N LEU A 125 -2.21 -15.36 8.19
CA LEU A 125 -0.81 -15.29 8.61
C LEU A 125 -0.70 -14.33 9.80
N PRO A 126 -0.23 -14.77 10.99
CA PRO A 126 -0.21 -13.93 12.19
C PRO A 126 0.58 -12.65 12.04
N ALA A 127 1.70 -12.69 11.29
CA ALA A 127 2.55 -11.52 11.06
C ALA A 127 1.79 -10.36 10.40
N LEU A 128 0.79 -10.64 9.58
CA LEU A 128 -0.03 -9.63 8.91
C LEU A 128 -1.33 -9.35 9.66
N LEU A 129 -2.02 -10.35 10.18
CA LEU A 129 -3.25 -10.13 10.95
C LEU A 129 -3.00 -9.23 12.17
N ASN A 130 -1.89 -9.46 12.87
CA ASN A 130 -1.54 -8.70 14.08
C ASN A 130 -1.31 -7.21 13.80
N THR A 131 -0.97 -6.80 12.57
CA THR A 131 -0.84 -5.38 12.22
C THR A 131 -2.15 -4.60 12.34
N SER A 132 -3.28 -5.30 12.46
CA SER A 132 -4.62 -4.72 12.62
C SER A 132 -5.20 -4.92 14.03
N VAL A 133 -4.38 -5.33 15.01
CA VAL A 133 -4.77 -5.52 16.40
C VAL A 133 -4.35 -4.31 17.23
N TYR A 134 -5.29 -3.61 17.84
CA TYR A 134 -5.06 -2.46 18.70
C TYR A 134 -5.80 -2.64 20.02
N GLY A 135 -5.11 -2.40 21.14
CA GLY A 135 -5.69 -2.62 22.46
C GLY A 135 -6.22 -4.06 22.68
N GLY A 136 -5.58 -5.04 22.07
CA GLY A 136 -5.95 -6.45 22.16
C GLY A 136 -7.15 -6.86 21.32
N LYS A 137 -7.73 -5.96 20.52
CA LYS A 137 -8.89 -6.23 19.62
C LYS A 137 -8.51 -6.14 18.16
N LEU A 138 -9.07 -7.02 17.34
CA LEU A 138 -8.92 -7.00 15.89
C LEU A 138 -9.87 -5.96 15.28
N TYR A 139 -9.36 -5.03 14.44
CA TYR A 139 -10.18 -3.98 13.80
C TYR A 139 -10.26 -4.10 12.29
N ALA A 140 -9.41 -4.88 11.67
CA ALA A 140 -9.45 -5.11 10.23
C ALA A 140 -8.89 -6.48 9.85
N LEU A 141 -9.22 -6.91 8.64
CA LEU A 141 -8.52 -7.99 7.95
C LEU A 141 -7.48 -7.39 6.99
N PRO A 142 -6.24 -7.90 6.95
CA PRO A 142 -5.31 -7.56 5.90
C PRO A 142 -5.82 -8.15 4.57
N ARG A 143 -5.98 -7.30 3.54
CA ARG A 143 -6.47 -7.73 2.23
C ARG A 143 -5.41 -8.49 1.44
N ASP A 144 -4.17 -8.05 1.54
CA ASP A 144 -3.06 -8.55 0.74
C ASP A 144 -1.74 -8.43 1.49
N TYR A 145 -0.74 -9.15 0.99
CA TYR A 145 0.65 -8.86 1.27
C TYR A 145 1.34 -8.37 0.00
N GLU A 146 2.19 -7.37 0.17
CA GLU A 146 2.94 -6.70 -0.89
C GLU A 146 4.41 -6.60 -0.50
N SER A 147 5.25 -6.26 -1.44
CA SER A 147 6.65 -5.94 -1.19
C SER A 147 7.20 -4.99 -2.23
N MET A 148 8.22 -4.22 -1.85
CA MET A 148 9.03 -3.43 -2.78
C MET A 148 10.03 -4.32 -3.51
N HIS A 149 10.18 -4.06 -4.80
CA HIS A 149 11.08 -4.75 -5.71
C HIS A 149 11.82 -3.77 -6.63
N LEU A 150 12.90 -4.24 -7.21
CA LEU A 150 13.58 -3.61 -8.32
C LEU A 150 13.10 -4.23 -9.63
N PHE A 151 12.28 -3.49 -10.37
CA PHE A 151 11.90 -3.80 -11.74
C PHE A 151 12.93 -3.22 -12.70
N TYR A 152 13.24 -3.92 -13.79
CA TYR A 152 14.21 -3.44 -14.77
C TYR A 152 13.87 -3.88 -16.19
N ASN A 153 14.37 -3.14 -17.16
CA ASN A 153 14.24 -3.49 -18.57
C ASN A 153 15.37 -4.44 -18.96
N LYS A 154 15.06 -5.75 -19.09
CA LYS A 154 16.05 -6.78 -19.38
C LYS A 154 16.70 -6.63 -20.74
N ASP A 155 16.05 -6.00 -21.71
CA ASP A 155 16.61 -5.78 -23.06
C ASP A 155 17.68 -4.69 -23.01
N LEU A 156 17.44 -3.59 -22.25
CA LEU A 156 18.49 -2.60 -21.96
C LEU A 156 19.68 -3.22 -21.21
N PHE A 157 19.42 -4.06 -20.22
CA PHE A 157 20.47 -4.75 -19.48
C PHE A 157 21.31 -5.62 -20.42
N LYS A 158 20.67 -6.40 -21.28
CA LYS A 158 21.35 -7.24 -22.27
C LYS A 158 22.12 -6.40 -23.30
N GLN A 159 21.53 -5.34 -23.82
CA GLN A 159 22.12 -4.46 -24.84
C GLN A 159 23.40 -3.79 -24.33
N ASN A 160 23.39 -3.34 -23.04
CA ASN A 160 24.50 -2.63 -22.45
C ASN A 160 25.45 -3.56 -21.65
N GLY A 161 25.22 -4.87 -21.64
CA GLY A 161 26.01 -5.82 -20.88
C GLY A 161 25.90 -5.68 -19.36
N TRP A 162 24.84 -5.01 -18.87
CA TRP A 162 24.59 -4.86 -17.44
C TRP A 162 24.13 -6.19 -16.84
N LYS A 163 24.64 -6.50 -15.66
CA LYS A 163 24.23 -7.66 -14.87
C LYS A 163 23.26 -7.22 -13.77
N GLN A 164 22.47 -8.15 -13.27
CA GLN A 164 21.63 -7.89 -12.10
C GLN A 164 22.51 -7.40 -10.93
N PRO A 165 22.21 -6.23 -10.32
CA PRO A 165 23.01 -5.69 -9.25
C PRO A 165 22.85 -6.53 -7.97
N THR A 166 23.97 -6.80 -7.30
CA THR A 166 24.01 -7.59 -6.05
C THR A 166 24.23 -6.72 -4.81
N ASN A 167 24.65 -5.47 -5.02
CA ASN A 167 24.95 -4.50 -3.98
C ASN A 167 24.79 -3.07 -4.52
N ARG A 168 25.03 -2.09 -3.65
CA ARG A 168 24.99 -0.67 -3.98
C ARG A 168 25.94 -0.27 -5.11
N ALA A 169 27.17 -0.77 -5.08
CA ALA A 169 28.17 -0.37 -6.07
C ALA A 169 27.77 -0.80 -7.49
N ASP A 170 27.25 -2.03 -7.63
CA ASP A 170 26.73 -2.52 -8.91
C ASP A 170 25.58 -1.66 -9.41
N LEU A 171 24.67 -1.30 -8.52
CA LEU A 171 23.47 -0.52 -8.84
C LEU A 171 23.81 0.92 -9.24
N GLU A 172 24.75 1.56 -8.52
CA GLU A 172 25.24 2.89 -8.87
C GLU A 172 26.04 2.88 -10.17
N ALA A 173 26.82 1.82 -10.46
CA ALA A 173 27.54 1.68 -11.73
C ALA A 173 26.57 1.61 -12.92
N ILE A 174 25.46 0.86 -12.79
CA ILE A 174 24.41 0.82 -13.80
C ILE A 174 23.74 2.20 -13.95
N ALA A 175 23.48 2.88 -12.83
CA ALA A 175 22.85 4.19 -12.84
C ALA A 175 23.73 5.25 -13.54
N GLU A 176 25.03 5.28 -13.26
CA GLU A 176 25.97 6.19 -13.92
C GLU A 176 26.11 5.87 -15.42
N ALA A 177 26.20 4.57 -15.78
CA ALA A 177 26.24 4.15 -17.18
C ALA A 177 24.97 4.55 -17.93
N ALA A 178 23.79 4.38 -17.31
CA ALA A 178 22.50 4.80 -17.90
C ALA A 178 22.46 6.32 -18.14
N LEU A 179 22.91 7.13 -17.17
CA LEU A 179 22.99 8.58 -17.33
C LEU A 179 23.91 8.98 -18.49
N ALA A 180 25.05 8.31 -18.66
CA ALA A 180 25.99 8.57 -19.75
C ALA A 180 25.36 8.33 -21.14
N GLU A 181 24.42 7.38 -21.25
CA GLU A 181 23.66 7.06 -22.45
C GLU A 181 22.36 7.90 -22.58
N GLY A 182 22.11 8.85 -21.67
CA GLY A 182 20.88 9.65 -21.65
C GLY A 182 19.64 8.89 -21.19
N ILE A 183 19.83 7.72 -20.58
CA ILE A 183 18.75 6.88 -20.03
C ILE A 183 18.55 7.26 -18.55
N VAL A 184 17.31 7.40 -18.12
CA VAL A 184 17.00 7.65 -16.70
C VAL A 184 17.31 6.39 -15.89
N PRO A 185 18.13 6.45 -14.82
CA PRO A 185 18.43 5.27 -14.02
C PRO A 185 17.18 4.62 -13.43
N PHE A 186 16.35 5.40 -12.74
CA PHE A 186 15.11 4.92 -12.13
C PHE A 186 13.91 5.71 -12.62
N GLY A 187 12.99 5.07 -13.31
CA GLY A 187 11.69 5.62 -13.63
C GLY A 187 10.89 5.83 -12.35
N ALA A 188 10.79 7.09 -11.92
CA ALA A 188 10.07 7.49 -10.71
C ALA A 188 9.31 8.80 -10.96
N GLY A 189 8.12 8.95 -10.32
CA GLY A 189 7.29 10.15 -10.46
C GLY A 189 6.21 10.20 -9.39
N ASN A 190 5.92 11.40 -8.88
CA ASN A 190 4.97 11.60 -7.78
C ASN A 190 3.90 12.67 -8.06
N ALA A 191 3.66 13.02 -9.32
CA ALA A 191 2.71 14.07 -9.69
C ALA A 191 1.27 13.78 -9.26
N ASP A 192 0.86 12.51 -9.35
CA ASP A 192 -0.48 12.05 -9.00
C ASP A 192 -0.57 11.45 -7.59
N TRP A 193 0.55 10.95 -7.07
CA TRP A 193 0.58 10.36 -5.74
C TRP A 193 1.95 10.46 -5.07
N LYS A 194 2.04 11.29 -4.04
CA LYS A 194 3.28 11.49 -3.27
C LYS A 194 3.77 10.27 -2.48
N GLY A 195 2.96 9.22 -2.39
CA GLY A 195 3.35 7.95 -1.78
C GLY A 195 4.55 7.26 -2.46
N VAL A 196 4.99 7.72 -3.64
CA VAL A 196 6.27 7.27 -4.22
C VAL A 196 7.44 7.62 -3.30
N ASN A 197 7.40 8.75 -2.60
CA ASN A 197 8.39 9.10 -1.58
C ASN A 197 8.44 8.06 -0.45
N GLU A 198 7.28 7.56 -0.04
CA GLU A 198 7.11 6.48 0.95
C GLU A 198 7.78 5.18 0.48
N TRP A 199 7.59 4.81 -0.78
CA TRP A 199 8.21 3.63 -1.37
C TRP A 199 9.74 3.74 -1.37
N LEU A 200 10.27 4.87 -1.85
CA LEU A 200 11.71 5.12 -1.87
C LEU A 200 12.28 5.08 -0.46
N MET A 201 11.67 5.78 0.51
CA MET A 201 12.17 5.79 1.89
C MET A 201 12.04 4.44 2.59
N THR A 202 11.05 3.62 2.26
CA THR A 202 11.00 2.22 2.69
C THR A 202 12.26 1.47 2.27
N VAL A 203 12.65 1.61 1.00
CA VAL A 203 13.86 0.96 0.48
C VAL A 203 15.10 1.53 1.15
N PHE A 204 15.27 2.86 1.20
CA PHE A 204 16.47 3.46 1.79
C PHE A 204 16.64 3.09 3.27
N PHE A 205 15.60 3.18 4.09
CA PHE A 205 15.71 2.81 5.51
C PHE A 205 16.06 1.34 5.69
N ASN A 206 15.40 0.43 5.00
CA ASN A 206 15.67 -1.00 5.18
C ASN A 206 16.98 -1.45 4.52
N ASN A 207 17.26 -1.00 3.29
CA ASN A 207 18.39 -1.50 2.53
C ASN A 207 19.73 -0.81 2.86
N VAL A 208 19.70 0.39 3.49
CA VAL A 208 20.89 1.07 4.02
C VAL A 208 21.08 0.78 5.51
N ALA A 209 20.08 1.15 6.34
CA ALA A 209 20.18 1.00 7.79
C ALA A 209 20.06 -0.45 8.27
N GLY A 210 19.45 -1.31 7.46
CA GLY A 210 19.17 -2.71 7.77
C GLY A 210 17.86 -2.95 8.53
N PRO A 211 17.20 -4.10 8.27
CA PRO A 211 15.89 -4.40 8.85
C PRO A 211 15.91 -4.50 10.39
N ASP A 212 17.03 -4.95 10.98
CA ASP A 212 17.16 -5.01 12.44
C ASP A 212 17.17 -3.64 13.10
N ASN A 213 17.87 -2.66 12.50
CA ASN A 213 17.88 -1.29 13.00
C ASN A 213 16.50 -0.63 12.81
N VAL A 214 15.84 -0.87 11.68
CA VAL A 214 14.46 -0.40 11.46
C VAL A 214 13.53 -0.99 12.53
N ARG A 215 13.61 -2.29 12.80
CA ARG A 215 12.83 -2.93 13.85
C ARG A 215 13.08 -2.31 15.22
N LYS A 216 14.35 -2.11 15.60
CA LYS A 216 14.72 -1.45 16.87
C LYS A 216 14.18 -0.05 16.97
N ALA A 217 14.16 0.71 15.85
CA ALA A 217 13.61 2.05 15.85
C ALA A 217 12.07 2.03 15.99
N LEU A 218 11.39 1.10 15.33
CA LEU A 218 9.94 0.91 15.47
C LEU A 218 9.52 0.45 16.86
N SER A 219 10.38 -0.32 17.58
CA SER A 219 10.15 -0.71 18.97
C SER A 219 10.58 0.36 20.01
N GLY A 220 11.22 1.45 19.55
CA GLY A 220 11.73 2.52 20.42
C GLY A 220 13.10 2.22 21.06
N GLU A 221 13.74 1.10 20.70
CA GLU A 221 15.07 0.72 21.20
C GLU A 221 16.20 1.53 20.54
N LEU A 222 15.99 2.08 19.35
CA LEU A 222 16.94 2.89 18.60
C LEU A 222 16.25 4.19 18.13
N PRO A 223 16.86 5.37 18.30
CA PRO A 223 16.27 6.59 17.79
C PRO A 223 16.38 6.68 16.26
N TRP A 224 15.38 7.28 15.60
CA TRP A 224 15.42 7.58 14.16
C TRP A 224 16.54 8.56 13.78
N THR A 225 17.15 9.24 14.72
CA THR A 225 18.33 10.11 14.53
C THR A 225 19.66 9.34 14.56
N ALA A 226 19.64 8.01 14.74
CA ALA A 226 20.86 7.20 14.74
C ALA A 226 21.53 7.19 13.35
N GLN A 227 22.86 7.07 13.37
CA GLN A 227 23.71 7.15 12.18
C GLN A 227 23.24 6.32 10.97
N PRO A 228 22.76 5.06 11.12
CA PRO A 228 22.29 4.30 9.96
C PRO A 228 21.13 4.96 9.20
N PHE A 229 20.26 5.68 9.89
CA PHE A 229 19.15 6.41 9.25
C PHE A 229 19.59 7.73 8.63
N VAL A 230 20.59 8.40 9.22
CA VAL A 230 21.24 9.57 8.59
C VAL A 230 21.84 9.15 7.26
N GLU A 231 22.61 8.06 7.22
CA GLU A 231 23.20 7.51 5.99
C GLU A 231 22.14 7.16 4.93
N ALA A 232 20.99 6.60 5.35
CA ALA A 232 19.88 6.29 4.44
C ALA A 232 19.29 7.56 3.79
N VAL A 233 19.07 8.61 4.57
CA VAL A 233 18.54 9.88 4.09
C VAL A 233 19.57 10.60 3.21
N GLU A 234 20.84 10.62 3.60
CA GLU A 234 21.93 11.20 2.81
C GLU A 234 22.09 10.50 1.47
N LEU A 235 22.01 9.16 1.44
CA LEU A 235 22.09 8.40 0.20
C LEU A 235 20.91 8.73 -0.71
N SER A 236 19.68 8.80 -0.18
CA SER A 236 18.50 9.18 -0.96
C SER A 236 18.64 10.56 -1.58
N LYS A 237 19.17 11.52 -0.81
CA LYS A 237 19.48 12.88 -1.27
C LYS A 237 20.56 12.87 -2.36
N ALA A 238 21.61 12.08 -2.17
CA ALA A 238 22.70 11.97 -3.15
C ALA A 238 22.18 11.43 -4.49
N TRP A 239 21.34 10.39 -4.48
CA TRP A 239 20.74 9.82 -5.68
C TRP A 239 19.80 10.80 -6.38
N PHE A 240 18.99 11.53 -5.60
CA PHE A 240 18.14 12.59 -6.17
C PHE A 240 18.95 13.68 -6.84
N ASN A 241 20.00 14.19 -6.18
CA ASN A 241 20.86 15.27 -6.70
C ASN A 241 21.70 14.82 -7.91
N LYS A 242 22.09 13.55 -8.00
CA LYS A 242 22.72 12.95 -9.19
C LYS A 242 21.75 12.80 -10.37
N GLY A 243 20.45 13.01 -10.16
CA GLY A 243 19.42 12.89 -11.18
C GLY A 243 18.98 11.45 -11.45
N TYR A 244 19.26 10.51 -10.54
CA TYR A 244 18.92 9.10 -10.72
C TYR A 244 17.41 8.86 -10.86
N PHE A 245 16.56 9.71 -10.28
CA PHE A 245 15.09 9.65 -10.41
C PHE A 245 14.55 10.47 -11.59
N GLY A 246 15.43 11.00 -12.45
CA GLY A 246 15.06 11.84 -13.59
C GLY A 246 14.65 13.25 -13.22
N LYS A 247 14.80 14.17 -14.19
CA LYS A 247 14.47 15.61 -14.00
C LYS A 247 12.97 15.86 -13.84
N ASN A 248 12.13 14.94 -14.29
CA ASN A 248 10.67 15.08 -14.34
C ASN A 248 9.96 14.39 -13.14
N TYR A 249 10.68 14.09 -12.07
CA TYR A 249 10.15 13.38 -10.89
C TYR A 249 8.82 13.99 -10.36
N PHE A 250 8.74 15.30 -10.25
CA PHE A 250 7.56 16.00 -9.73
C PHE A 250 6.44 16.24 -10.77
N SER A 251 6.66 15.89 -12.04
CA SER A 251 5.71 16.12 -13.13
C SER A 251 5.21 14.83 -13.80
N LEU A 252 5.81 13.69 -13.53
CA LEU A 252 5.37 12.38 -14.01
C LEU A 252 4.45 11.71 -13.00
N THR A 253 3.39 11.08 -13.49
CA THR A 253 2.58 10.16 -12.69
C THR A 253 3.33 8.86 -12.44
N VAL A 254 2.85 8.06 -11.47
CA VAL A 254 3.38 6.72 -11.21
C VAL A 254 3.40 5.87 -12.48
N GLU A 255 2.28 5.84 -13.21
CA GLU A 255 2.17 5.05 -14.43
C GLU A 255 3.10 5.55 -15.53
N GLN A 256 3.15 6.86 -15.77
CA GLN A 256 4.04 7.45 -16.77
C GLN A 256 5.51 7.14 -16.48
N SER A 257 5.92 7.21 -15.22
CA SER A 257 7.30 6.94 -14.82
C SER A 257 7.68 5.46 -15.00
N PHE A 258 6.79 4.54 -14.67
CA PHE A 258 7.03 3.10 -14.89
C PHE A 258 7.05 2.75 -16.37
N LEU A 259 6.19 3.35 -17.19
CA LEU A 259 6.19 3.20 -18.66
C LEU A 259 7.49 3.68 -19.30
N GLN A 260 8.27 4.58 -18.67
CA GLN A 260 9.61 4.89 -19.16
C GLN A 260 10.53 3.66 -19.13
N VAL A 261 10.41 2.80 -18.11
CA VAL A 261 11.19 1.56 -18.03
C VAL A 261 10.74 0.58 -19.12
N VAL A 262 9.44 0.39 -19.27
CA VAL A 262 8.87 -0.47 -20.32
C VAL A 262 9.35 -0.04 -21.72
N ASN A 263 9.41 1.27 -21.96
CA ASN A 263 9.78 1.84 -23.27
C ASN A 263 11.30 2.08 -23.43
N GLY A 264 12.14 1.59 -22.53
CA GLY A 264 13.58 1.73 -22.61
C GLY A 264 14.12 3.16 -22.40
N LYS A 265 13.30 4.09 -21.87
CA LYS A 265 13.71 5.47 -21.53
C LYS A 265 14.26 5.56 -20.10
N ALA A 266 13.94 4.59 -19.27
CA ALA A 266 14.55 4.38 -17.96
C ALA A 266 15.04 2.93 -17.85
N ALA A 267 16.10 2.70 -17.06
CA ALA A 267 16.69 1.38 -16.91
C ALA A 267 15.91 0.51 -15.90
N MET A 268 15.53 1.09 -14.78
CA MET A 268 14.98 0.42 -13.60
C MET A 268 13.82 1.21 -13.00
N ALA A 269 13.06 0.57 -12.10
CA ALA A 269 12.11 1.24 -11.20
C ALA A 269 12.06 0.54 -9.84
N LEU A 270 12.04 1.31 -8.76
CA LEU A 270 11.68 0.83 -7.43
C LEU A 270 10.15 0.92 -7.29
N SER A 271 9.48 -0.21 -7.35
CA SER A 271 8.01 -0.29 -7.25
C SER A 271 7.62 -1.55 -6.49
N GLY A 272 6.34 -1.72 -6.22
CA GLY A 272 5.86 -2.90 -5.51
C GLY A 272 5.13 -3.89 -6.39
N THR A 273 4.73 -5.01 -5.77
CA THR A 273 4.00 -6.10 -6.44
C THR A 273 2.70 -5.67 -7.10
N TRP A 274 2.11 -4.53 -6.70
CA TRP A 274 0.95 -3.93 -7.37
C TRP A 274 1.20 -3.56 -8.84
N ALA A 275 2.46 -3.42 -9.27
CA ALA A 275 2.80 -3.14 -10.66
C ALA A 275 2.36 -4.27 -11.61
N PHE A 276 2.29 -5.51 -11.14
CA PHE A 276 1.80 -6.63 -11.94
C PHE A 276 0.35 -6.46 -12.43
N GLY A 277 -0.48 -5.72 -11.69
CA GLY A 277 -1.87 -5.46 -12.04
C GLY A 277 -2.09 -4.42 -13.14
N THR A 278 -1.04 -3.90 -13.75
CA THR A 278 -1.14 -2.89 -14.81
C THR A 278 -0.78 -3.51 -16.16
N LYS A 279 -1.79 -3.83 -16.96
CA LYS A 279 -1.63 -4.53 -18.26
C LYS A 279 -0.76 -3.74 -19.24
N SER A 280 -0.81 -2.39 -19.21
CA SER A 280 0.02 -1.53 -20.06
C SER A 280 1.53 -1.72 -19.84
N TYR A 281 1.94 -2.29 -18.69
CA TYR A 281 3.35 -2.63 -18.45
C TYR A 281 3.82 -3.89 -19.18
N GLY A 282 2.91 -4.66 -19.76
CA GLY A 282 3.22 -5.81 -20.60
C GLY A 282 3.89 -6.99 -19.90
N MET A 283 3.93 -7.02 -18.57
CA MET A 283 4.63 -8.07 -17.80
C MET A 283 4.03 -9.47 -17.94
N SER A 284 2.75 -9.56 -18.32
CA SER A 284 2.07 -10.84 -18.62
C SER A 284 2.36 -11.40 -20.00
N LYS A 285 3.02 -10.65 -20.90
CA LYS A 285 3.34 -11.12 -22.24
C LYS A 285 4.54 -12.08 -22.21
N PRO A 286 4.55 -13.13 -23.06
CA PRO A 286 5.67 -14.07 -23.16
C PRO A 286 7.00 -13.39 -23.54
N ASP A 287 6.93 -12.33 -24.34
CA ASP A 287 8.06 -11.54 -24.83
C ASP A 287 8.27 -10.24 -24.03
N THR A 288 7.80 -10.18 -22.80
CA THR A 288 7.95 -8.98 -21.95
C THR A 288 9.40 -8.54 -21.87
N VAL A 289 9.62 -7.23 -21.98
CA VAL A 289 10.94 -6.60 -21.77
C VAL A 289 11.25 -6.41 -20.28
N MET A 290 10.27 -6.65 -19.42
CA MET A 290 10.39 -6.43 -17.97
C MET A 290 10.87 -7.69 -17.25
N ASP A 291 11.67 -7.47 -16.20
CA ASP A 291 12.00 -8.47 -15.21
C ASP A 291 12.01 -7.83 -13.81
N VAL A 292 12.10 -8.64 -12.76
CA VAL A 292 12.00 -8.18 -11.37
C VAL A 292 12.97 -8.95 -10.47
N MET A 293 13.49 -8.27 -9.48
CA MET A 293 14.33 -8.89 -8.44
C MET A 293 14.11 -8.21 -7.08
N SER A 294 14.49 -8.89 -6.01
CA SER A 294 14.55 -8.27 -4.68
C SER A 294 15.58 -7.14 -4.68
N VAL A 295 15.34 -6.10 -3.88
CA VAL A 295 16.23 -4.95 -3.81
C VAL A 295 17.54 -5.35 -3.12
N PRO A 296 18.72 -5.14 -3.74
CA PRO A 296 20.01 -5.47 -3.11
C PRO A 296 20.28 -4.58 -1.90
N THR A 297 21.23 -4.99 -1.05
CA THR A 297 21.75 -4.13 0.02
C THR A 297 22.33 -2.82 -0.54
N LEU A 298 22.02 -1.71 0.12
CA LEU A 298 22.53 -0.38 -0.19
C LEU A 298 23.50 0.16 0.87
N GLY A 299 23.69 -0.59 1.95
CA GLY A 299 24.58 -0.29 3.07
C GLY A 299 25.40 -1.49 3.50
N SER A 300 25.96 -1.44 4.69
CA SER A 300 26.79 -2.51 5.27
C SER A 300 26.09 -3.32 6.35
N ALA A 301 24.83 -2.99 6.68
CA ALA A 301 24.10 -3.61 7.79
C ALA A 301 23.71 -5.08 7.54
N PHE A 302 23.63 -5.49 6.29
CA PHE A 302 23.41 -6.88 5.87
C PHE A 302 24.01 -7.13 4.48
N THR A 303 24.04 -8.39 4.06
CA THR A 303 24.49 -8.79 2.73
C THR A 303 23.36 -9.46 1.94
N GLY A 304 23.41 -9.37 0.62
CA GLY A 304 22.38 -9.94 -0.27
C GLY A 304 21.25 -8.97 -0.62
N SER A 305 20.05 -9.48 -0.78
CA SER A 305 18.88 -8.71 -1.15
C SER A 305 17.75 -8.84 -0.11
N LEU A 306 16.83 -7.89 -0.11
CA LEU A 306 15.74 -7.81 0.86
C LEU A 306 14.41 -7.66 0.16
N VAL A 307 13.40 -8.35 0.66
CA VAL A 307 11.98 -8.07 0.44
C VAL A 307 11.41 -7.31 1.64
N HIS A 308 10.28 -6.62 1.45
CA HIS A 308 9.72 -5.76 2.49
C HIS A 308 8.31 -6.22 2.83
N LEU A 309 8.09 -6.62 4.08
CA LEU A 309 6.76 -7.04 4.54
C LEU A 309 5.80 -5.85 4.51
N ALA A 310 4.73 -6.00 3.77
CA ALA A 310 3.66 -5.03 3.67
C ALA A 310 2.28 -5.66 3.77
N CYS A 311 1.38 -4.97 4.46
CA CYS A 311 -0.05 -5.06 4.27
C CYS A 311 -0.46 -3.90 3.36
N GLY A 312 -0.82 -4.19 2.11
CA GLY A 312 -1.11 -3.16 1.11
C GLY A 312 -2.47 -2.49 1.32
N ALA A 313 -3.40 -3.17 1.98
CA ALA A 313 -4.69 -2.61 2.38
C ALA A 313 -5.30 -3.36 3.57
N THR A 314 -6.14 -2.66 4.33
CA THR A 314 -6.96 -3.25 5.40
C THR A 314 -8.44 -3.12 5.10
N LEU A 315 -9.22 -4.09 5.52
CA LEU A 315 -10.69 -4.13 5.38
C LEU A 315 -11.33 -4.15 6.77
N SER A 316 -12.09 -3.12 7.08
CA SER A 316 -12.80 -2.94 8.35
C SER A 316 -14.30 -2.81 8.13
N ILE A 317 -15.08 -2.90 9.21
CA ILE A 317 -16.52 -2.60 9.21
C ILE A 317 -16.72 -1.27 9.96
N ALA A 318 -17.40 -0.33 9.33
CA ALA A 318 -17.70 0.95 9.97
C ALA A 318 -18.52 0.75 11.25
N LYS A 319 -18.24 1.54 12.28
CA LYS A 319 -18.99 1.47 13.56
C LYS A 319 -20.50 1.66 13.38
N ASN A 320 -20.88 2.54 12.46
CA ASN A 320 -22.28 2.87 12.19
C ASN A 320 -22.88 2.06 11.02
N SER A 321 -22.19 0.97 10.59
CA SER A 321 -22.72 0.07 9.56
C SER A 321 -24.10 -0.46 9.96
N GLN A 322 -25.03 -0.40 9.01
CA GLN A 322 -26.37 -0.98 9.18
C GLN A 322 -26.41 -2.48 8.84
N ASN A 323 -25.34 -2.99 8.21
CA ASN A 323 -25.24 -4.38 7.75
C ASN A 323 -23.88 -5.02 8.05
N PRO A 324 -23.41 -5.08 9.33
CA PRO A 324 -22.11 -5.63 9.66
C PRO A 324 -21.97 -7.12 9.27
N GLU A 325 -23.03 -7.92 9.37
CA GLU A 325 -23.03 -9.31 8.90
C GLU A 325 -22.93 -9.40 7.38
N GLY A 326 -23.51 -8.44 6.66
CA GLY A 326 -23.35 -8.34 5.21
C GLY A 326 -21.93 -8.00 4.80
N ALA A 327 -21.29 -7.08 5.51
CA ALA A 327 -19.88 -6.76 5.30
C ALA A 327 -18.98 -7.98 5.58
N ALA A 328 -19.23 -8.70 6.69
CA ALA A 328 -18.51 -9.93 7.00
C ALA A 328 -18.73 -11.03 5.95
N ALA A 329 -19.95 -11.13 5.38
CA ALA A 329 -20.22 -12.07 4.28
C ALA A 329 -19.45 -11.72 3.01
N VAL A 330 -19.26 -10.42 2.70
CA VAL A 330 -18.38 -9.98 1.61
C VAL A 330 -16.92 -10.36 1.90
N PHE A 331 -16.45 -10.22 3.14
CA PHE A 331 -15.09 -10.67 3.51
C PHE A 331 -14.94 -12.17 3.31
N GLU A 332 -15.89 -12.99 3.78
CA GLU A 332 -15.85 -14.43 3.57
C GLU A 332 -15.85 -14.83 2.08
N PHE A 333 -16.60 -14.10 1.25
CA PHE A 333 -16.57 -14.33 -0.21
C PHE A 333 -15.18 -14.04 -0.78
N MET A 334 -14.53 -12.93 -0.36
CA MET A 334 -13.17 -12.59 -0.78
C MET A 334 -12.12 -13.63 -0.32
N LEU A 335 -12.41 -14.38 0.75
CA LEU A 335 -11.52 -15.41 1.28
C LEU A 335 -11.75 -16.79 0.65
N THR A 336 -12.58 -16.88 -0.39
CA THR A 336 -12.79 -18.14 -1.13
C THR A 336 -11.67 -18.39 -2.14
N ARG A 337 -11.34 -19.65 -2.36
CA ARG A 337 -10.36 -20.07 -3.37
C ARG A 337 -10.73 -19.52 -4.75
N LYS A 338 -12.00 -19.63 -5.15
CA LYS A 338 -12.47 -19.15 -6.45
C LYS A 338 -12.20 -17.65 -6.64
N PHE A 339 -12.51 -16.83 -5.64
CA PHE A 339 -12.24 -15.38 -5.70
C PHE A 339 -10.73 -15.10 -5.80
N TYR A 340 -9.93 -15.79 -4.98
CA TYR A 340 -8.48 -15.64 -4.97
C TYR A 340 -7.86 -15.94 -6.35
N GLU A 341 -8.23 -17.07 -6.95
CA GLU A 341 -7.77 -17.46 -8.28
C GLU A 341 -8.20 -16.46 -9.36
N THR A 342 -9.47 -16.06 -9.36
CA THR A 342 -10.03 -15.14 -10.36
C THR A 342 -9.39 -13.75 -10.29
N MET A 343 -9.29 -13.19 -9.09
CA MET A 343 -8.70 -11.85 -8.90
C MET A 343 -7.20 -11.82 -9.21
N ASN A 344 -6.45 -12.87 -8.90
CA ASN A 344 -5.02 -12.91 -9.25
C ASN A 344 -4.77 -13.18 -10.73
N ARG A 345 -5.74 -13.79 -11.45
CA ARG A 345 -5.70 -13.87 -12.91
C ARG A 345 -6.00 -12.52 -13.58
N ASP A 346 -7.04 -11.83 -13.11
CA ASP A 346 -7.59 -10.66 -13.81
C ASP A 346 -6.98 -9.33 -13.31
N TRP A 347 -6.52 -9.29 -12.06
CA TRP A 347 -5.83 -8.15 -11.46
C TRP A 347 -4.71 -8.60 -10.48
N PRO A 348 -3.62 -9.20 -10.99
CA PRO A 348 -2.55 -9.76 -10.16
C PRO A 348 -1.82 -8.70 -9.33
N GLY A 349 -1.24 -9.12 -8.20
CA GLY A 349 -0.44 -8.25 -7.33
C GLY A 349 -1.22 -7.35 -6.38
N LYS A 350 -2.55 -7.42 -6.39
CA LYS A 350 -3.44 -6.66 -5.50
C LYS A 350 -4.27 -7.52 -4.55
N TRP A 351 -4.21 -8.84 -4.72
CA TRP A 351 -5.05 -9.78 -3.99
C TRP A 351 -4.26 -11.03 -3.57
N ALA A 352 -2.98 -10.86 -3.25
CA ALA A 352 -2.19 -11.88 -2.58
C ALA A 352 -2.67 -11.96 -1.12
N LEU A 353 -3.76 -12.70 -0.88
CA LEU A 353 -4.39 -12.82 0.43
C LEU A 353 -3.45 -13.48 1.44
N PRO A 354 -3.26 -12.89 2.63
CA PRO A 354 -2.35 -13.45 3.64
C PRO A 354 -3.02 -14.57 4.44
N ILE A 355 -3.47 -15.61 3.74
CA ILE A 355 -4.19 -16.77 4.30
C ILE A 355 -3.34 -18.01 4.12
N LYS A 356 -3.23 -18.82 5.17
CA LYS A 356 -2.42 -20.05 5.20
C LYS A 356 -2.85 -21.07 4.15
N ASP A 357 -4.16 -21.18 3.93
CA ASP A 357 -4.73 -22.18 3.02
C ASP A 357 -4.71 -21.77 1.55
N LEU A 358 -4.32 -20.50 1.25
CA LEU A 358 -4.18 -19.97 -0.10
C LEU A 358 -2.69 -19.74 -0.39
N SER A 359 -1.97 -20.84 -0.55
CA SER A 359 -0.53 -20.78 -0.81
C SER A 359 -0.23 -20.30 -2.25
N PRO A 360 0.97 -19.78 -2.49
CA PRO A 360 1.39 -19.38 -3.83
C PRO A 360 1.35 -20.50 -4.87
N GLU A 361 1.46 -21.78 -4.45
CA GLU A 361 1.33 -22.92 -5.35
C GLU A 361 -0.04 -22.98 -6.01
N MET A 362 -1.09 -22.46 -5.37
CA MET A 362 -2.44 -22.37 -5.95
C MET A 362 -2.54 -21.37 -7.09
N LEU A 363 -1.58 -20.43 -7.19
CA LEU A 363 -1.51 -19.46 -8.29
C LEU A 363 -0.78 -20.03 -9.51
N ARG A 364 -0.17 -21.21 -9.40
CA ARG A 364 0.58 -21.81 -10.50
C ARG A 364 -0.34 -22.10 -11.69
N GLY A 365 -0.05 -21.48 -12.84
CA GLY A 365 -0.84 -21.57 -14.07
C GLY A 365 -2.09 -20.68 -14.09
N ILE A 366 -2.30 -19.83 -13.08
CA ILE A 366 -3.43 -18.88 -13.02
C ILE A 366 -2.96 -17.49 -13.43
N GLY A 367 -1.78 -17.08 -12.97
CA GLY A 367 -1.14 -15.83 -13.32
C GLY A 367 -0.19 -15.99 -14.51
N PHE A 368 0.90 -15.26 -14.47
CA PHE A 368 2.00 -15.38 -15.43
C PHE A 368 3.33 -15.60 -14.68
N PRO A 369 4.34 -16.24 -15.30
CA PRO A 369 5.52 -16.78 -14.60
C PRO A 369 6.23 -15.78 -13.68
N LEU A 370 6.39 -14.53 -14.14
CA LEU A 370 7.08 -13.50 -13.36
C LEU A 370 6.34 -13.16 -12.05
N PHE A 371 5.01 -13.05 -12.11
CA PHE A 371 4.16 -12.83 -10.93
C PHE A 371 4.18 -14.03 -9.99
N GLU A 372 3.96 -15.24 -10.51
CA GLU A 372 3.91 -16.47 -9.73
C GLU A 372 5.22 -16.70 -8.95
N THR A 373 6.36 -16.54 -9.65
CA THR A 373 7.69 -16.69 -9.04
C THR A 373 7.94 -15.64 -7.95
N THR A 374 7.55 -14.40 -8.20
CA THR A 374 7.72 -13.31 -7.24
C THR A 374 6.90 -13.55 -5.97
N ILE A 375 5.63 -13.91 -6.10
CA ILE A 375 4.75 -14.16 -4.95
C ILE A 375 5.21 -15.38 -4.14
N ALA A 376 5.68 -16.44 -4.81
CA ALA A 376 6.26 -17.60 -4.14
C ALA A 376 7.52 -17.23 -3.33
N SER A 377 8.40 -16.42 -3.90
CA SER A 377 9.60 -15.91 -3.22
C SER A 377 9.26 -15.06 -1.99
N LEU A 378 8.22 -14.21 -2.08
CA LEU A 378 7.75 -13.42 -0.93
C LEU A 378 7.20 -14.30 0.19
N HIS A 379 6.38 -15.27 -0.14
CA HIS A 379 5.82 -16.19 0.85
C HIS A 379 6.92 -16.94 1.60
N ASP A 380 7.95 -17.41 0.88
CA ASP A 380 9.12 -18.07 1.46
C ASP A 380 9.90 -17.14 2.39
N ALA A 381 10.22 -15.92 1.94
CA ALA A 381 10.93 -14.93 2.74
C ALA A 381 10.15 -14.54 4.01
N PHE A 382 8.84 -14.33 3.89
CA PHE A 382 7.99 -13.98 5.04
C PHE A 382 7.85 -15.12 6.04
N SER A 383 7.77 -16.36 5.56
CA SER A 383 7.71 -17.54 6.43
C SER A 383 9.02 -17.76 7.22
N LYS A 384 10.15 -17.34 6.66
CA LYS A 384 11.49 -17.40 7.28
C LYS A 384 11.83 -16.17 8.13
N GLY A 385 10.94 -15.16 8.20
CA GLY A 385 11.22 -13.90 8.90
C GLY A 385 12.30 -13.03 8.24
N GLN A 386 12.61 -13.25 6.96
CA GLN A 386 13.65 -12.57 6.18
C GLN A 386 13.07 -11.40 5.40
N TYR A 387 12.71 -10.32 6.09
CA TYR A 387 12.08 -9.16 5.47
C TYR A 387 12.41 -7.85 6.19
N GLY A 388 12.30 -6.74 5.46
CA GLY A 388 12.26 -5.38 5.99
C GLY A 388 10.82 -4.93 6.27
N PHE A 389 10.67 -3.70 6.75
CA PHE A 389 9.41 -3.13 7.24
C PHE A 389 8.98 -1.97 6.35
N THR A 390 7.78 -2.05 5.78
CA THR A 390 7.25 -0.96 4.96
C THR A 390 6.65 0.14 5.83
N THR A 391 6.79 1.37 5.37
CA THR A 391 6.38 2.55 6.13
C THR A 391 4.86 2.63 6.29
N TRP A 392 4.08 2.33 5.26
CA TRP A 392 2.61 2.31 5.32
C TRP A 392 1.99 1.19 6.17
N THR A 393 2.81 0.21 6.57
CA THR A 393 2.37 -0.88 7.44
C THR A 393 2.76 -0.63 8.89
N PHE A 394 3.97 -0.15 9.16
CA PHE A 394 4.56 -0.17 10.50
C PHE A 394 4.82 1.20 11.11
N TRP A 395 4.81 2.29 10.32
CA TRP A 395 4.95 3.63 10.87
C TRP A 395 3.59 4.18 11.32
N PRO A 396 3.51 4.93 12.41
CA PRO A 396 2.27 5.59 12.80
C PRO A 396 1.95 6.77 11.86
N GLY A 397 0.66 7.13 11.78
CA GLY A 397 0.12 7.95 10.69
C GLY A 397 0.73 9.34 10.51
N ALA A 398 0.96 10.10 11.59
CA ALA A 398 1.54 11.44 11.47
C ALA A 398 3.04 11.38 11.12
N THR A 399 3.75 10.42 11.67
CA THR A 399 5.15 10.14 11.33
C THR A 399 5.28 9.75 9.86
N ASN A 400 4.42 8.87 9.38
CA ASN A 400 4.43 8.45 7.98
C ASN A 400 4.08 9.60 7.02
N SER A 401 3.09 10.42 7.36
CA SER A 401 2.75 11.62 6.56
C SER A 401 3.93 12.59 6.48
N TYR A 402 4.61 12.84 7.59
CA TYR A 402 5.79 13.69 7.61
C TYR A 402 6.97 13.07 6.83
N LEU A 403 7.16 11.77 6.92
CA LEU A 403 8.17 11.05 6.13
C LEU A 403 7.99 11.34 4.65
N ILE A 404 6.77 11.21 4.14
CA ILE A 404 6.41 11.44 2.73
C ILE A 404 6.66 12.88 2.29
N GLU A 405 6.23 13.85 3.09
CA GLU A 405 6.30 15.27 2.73
C GLU A 405 7.66 15.89 3.02
N GLY A 406 8.26 15.50 4.13
CA GLY A 406 9.52 16.06 4.60
C GLY A 406 10.73 15.67 3.77
N ILE A 407 10.74 14.49 3.19
CA ILE A 407 11.89 14.02 2.38
C ILE A 407 12.10 14.89 1.14
N GLU A 408 11.06 15.44 0.54
CA GLU A 408 11.18 16.38 -0.58
C GLU A 408 11.96 17.65 -0.15
N GLN A 409 11.76 18.11 1.09
CA GLN A 409 12.47 19.27 1.60
C GLN A 409 13.98 18.98 1.75
N VAL A 410 14.36 17.74 2.09
CA VAL A 410 15.75 17.30 2.15
C VAL A 410 16.36 17.26 0.74
N TRP A 411 15.67 16.62 -0.22
CA TRP A 411 16.16 16.51 -1.59
C TRP A 411 16.32 17.87 -2.26
N LEU A 412 15.43 18.80 -1.97
CA LEU A 412 15.47 20.20 -2.46
C LEU A 412 16.38 21.12 -1.64
N ASN A 413 17.18 20.59 -0.72
CA ASN A 413 18.11 21.31 0.15
C ASN A 413 17.47 22.42 1.03
N LYS A 414 16.18 22.26 1.38
CA LYS A 414 15.46 23.20 2.26
C LYS A 414 15.65 22.90 3.73
N ILE A 415 15.86 21.63 4.08
CA ILE A 415 16.22 21.18 5.44
C ILE A 415 17.35 20.14 5.35
N THR A 416 18.08 19.98 6.46
CA THR A 416 19.14 18.95 6.56
C THR A 416 18.55 17.58 6.86
N PRO A 417 19.27 16.47 6.56
CA PRO A 417 18.90 15.12 7.00
C PRO A 417 18.64 15.04 8.51
N ASP A 418 19.51 15.67 9.33
CA ASP A 418 19.36 15.70 10.78
C ASP A 418 18.07 16.40 11.24
N ALA A 419 17.75 17.55 10.65
CA ALA A 419 16.52 18.28 10.97
C ALA A 419 15.27 17.46 10.59
N TYR A 420 15.31 16.78 9.45
CA TYR A 420 14.26 15.86 9.00
C TYR A 420 14.07 14.71 10.00
N LEU A 421 15.15 14.01 10.35
CA LEU A 421 15.09 12.86 11.25
C LEU A 421 14.72 13.27 12.69
N THR A 422 15.20 14.42 13.16
CA THR A 422 14.82 14.98 14.47
C THR A 422 13.31 15.24 14.55
N ARG A 423 12.73 15.84 13.51
CA ARG A 423 11.28 16.07 13.47
C ARG A 423 10.50 14.76 13.38
N MET A 424 10.96 13.80 12.55
CA MET A 424 10.38 12.47 12.47
C MET A 424 10.41 11.75 13.81
N GLN A 425 11.55 11.78 14.53
CA GLN A 425 11.70 11.22 15.88
C GLN A 425 10.72 11.85 16.88
N THR A 426 10.53 13.16 16.81
CA THR A 426 9.59 13.86 17.71
C THR A 426 8.15 13.36 17.50
N LEU A 427 7.72 13.25 16.24
CA LEU A 427 6.38 12.75 15.89
C LEU A 427 6.22 11.30 16.29
N PHE A 428 7.20 10.45 15.97
CA PHE A 428 7.18 9.04 16.34
C PHE A 428 7.07 8.84 17.83
N SER A 429 7.89 9.56 18.62
CA SER A 429 7.88 9.46 20.09
C SER A 429 6.54 9.89 20.69
N GLN A 430 5.88 10.90 20.10
CA GLN A 430 4.55 11.31 20.52
C GLN A 430 3.52 10.22 20.23
N GLU A 431 3.49 9.71 18.99
CA GLU A 431 2.54 8.68 18.56
C GLU A 431 2.76 7.35 19.30
N ALA A 432 4.02 7.01 19.64
CA ALA A 432 4.35 5.83 20.45
C ALA A 432 3.77 5.94 21.87
N LYS A 433 3.89 7.11 22.51
CA LYS A 433 3.25 7.37 23.83
C LYS A 433 1.73 7.27 23.77
N GLU A 434 1.14 7.59 22.62
CA GLU A 434 -0.31 7.51 22.40
C GLU A 434 -0.77 6.10 21.97
N GLY A 435 0.13 5.11 21.89
CA GLY A 435 -0.18 3.74 21.47
C GLY A 435 -0.59 3.61 20.00
N LYS A 436 -0.11 4.51 19.14
CA LYS A 436 -0.49 4.57 17.72
C LYS A 436 0.49 3.85 16.79
N VAL A 437 1.59 3.31 17.30
CA VAL A 437 2.53 2.52 16.48
C VAL A 437 1.88 1.17 16.17
N PRO A 438 1.77 0.78 14.90
CA PRO A 438 1.26 -0.54 14.53
C PRO A 438 2.10 -1.66 15.17
N PRO A 439 1.47 -2.77 15.60
CA PRO A 439 2.19 -3.88 16.20
C PRO A 439 3.21 -4.49 15.23
N LEU A 440 4.38 -4.78 15.75
CA LEU A 440 5.41 -5.50 15.01
C LEU A 440 5.14 -7.01 15.02
N PRO A 441 5.41 -7.73 13.91
CA PRO A 441 5.36 -9.18 13.93
C PRO A 441 6.38 -9.74 14.91
N PRO A 442 6.14 -10.93 15.52
CA PRO A 442 7.12 -11.57 16.38
C PRO A 442 8.44 -11.79 15.61
N ARG A 443 9.57 -11.82 16.34
CA ARG A 443 10.84 -12.25 15.73
C ARG A 443 10.70 -13.70 15.28
N ALA A 444 11.23 -14.03 14.11
CA ALA A 444 11.43 -15.42 13.74
C ALA A 444 12.34 -16.07 14.81
N ALA A 445 11.96 -17.24 15.28
CA ALA A 445 12.71 -17.99 16.29
C ALA A 445 14.03 -18.50 15.73
#